data_5f9925b40988a34b4c79276bee574f0c
#
_entry.id   5f9925b40988a34b4c79276bee574f0c
#
_cell.length_a   1.000
_cell.length_b   1.000
_cell.length_c   1.000
_cell.angle_alpha   90.00
_cell.angle_beta   90.00
_cell.angle_gamma   90.00
#
_symmetry.space_group_name_H-M   'P 1'
#
loop_
_entity.id
_entity.type
_entity.pdbx_description
1 polymer ?
#
loop_
_entity_poly.entity_id
_entity_poly.type
_entity_poly.pdbx_seq_one_letter_code
_entity_poly.pdbx_strand_id
1 'polypeptide(L)'
;KAGTASTVRGYKSTYDGLDRLLNATYGETAGISTNANRFSENVTGYDKNGNIKGLQRYGQTGASAYGLLDNLTFTLNGNQLSRVDDAVSTVAYGTNTAFVNGASAAGEYAYDANGNLTKDLNKGITDIQYNVLNLPSTVSFSDGSTITYTYGADGTKLRTVYKIGSTTTTTDYCGNVIYENGTQKLLLTEEGYINLTGTQQYHYYLKDHQGNNRVVINQSGTVEETNHYYPFGGVFGTTGNTQPYKYNGKELDTKQGLNWYDYGARHYDAALGRFTTNDRFAEKYYSMSPYQYGANSPV
;
A
#
# COMPACT_ATOMS: atom_id res chain seq x y z
N LYS A 1 16.80 -7.11 -11.09
CA LYS A 1 17.73 -6.96 -9.96
C LYS A 1 17.54 -5.57 -9.38
N ALA A 2 17.53 -5.44 -8.07
CA ALA A 2 17.42 -4.15 -7.39
C ALA A 2 18.75 -3.82 -6.68
N GLY A 3 19.25 -2.61 -6.89
CA GLY A 3 20.50 -2.15 -6.30
C GLY A 3 21.70 -3.00 -6.70
N THR A 4 22.55 -3.31 -5.74
CA THR A 4 23.75 -4.16 -5.92
C THR A 4 23.45 -5.66 -5.89
N ALA A 5 22.18 -6.08 -5.79
CA ALA A 5 21.82 -7.49 -5.73
C ALA A 5 22.23 -8.24 -6.99
N SER A 6 23.00 -9.33 -6.82
CA SER A 6 23.39 -10.23 -7.92
C SER A 6 22.24 -11.17 -8.33
N THR A 7 21.32 -11.45 -7.42
CA THR A 7 20.23 -12.39 -7.63
C THR A 7 19.10 -11.77 -8.45
N VAL A 8 18.68 -12.43 -9.53
CA VAL A 8 17.45 -12.12 -10.26
C VAL A 8 16.28 -12.57 -9.41
N ARG A 9 15.26 -11.72 -9.30
CA ARG A 9 14.00 -11.99 -8.59
C ARG A 9 12.84 -11.63 -9.48
N GLY A 10 11.75 -12.36 -9.39
CA GLY A 10 10.55 -12.09 -10.17
C GLY A 10 9.40 -13.00 -9.79
N TYR A 11 8.32 -12.87 -10.56
CA TYR A 11 7.11 -13.66 -10.41
C TYR A 11 6.77 -14.41 -11.69
N LYS A 12 6.19 -15.60 -11.53
CA LYS A 12 5.43 -16.30 -12.56
C LYS A 12 3.97 -16.18 -12.18
N SER A 13 3.20 -15.48 -13.01
CA SER A 13 1.78 -15.22 -12.75
C SER A 13 0.90 -16.17 -13.51
N THR A 14 -0.21 -16.60 -12.90
CA THR A 14 -1.31 -17.30 -13.54
C THR A 14 -2.61 -16.55 -13.30
N TYR A 15 -3.51 -16.60 -14.26
CA TYR A 15 -4.75 -15.84 -14.27
C TYR A 15 -5.94 -16.76 -14.51
N ASP A 16 -7.12 -16.32 -14.12
CA ASP A 16 -8.37 -17.00 -14.46
C ASP A 16 -8.87 -16.58 -15.86
N GLY A 17 -10.04 -17.11 -16.26
CA GLY A 17 -10.63 -16.80 -17.57
C GLY A 17 -11.14 -15.36 -17.75
N LEU A 18 -11.03 -14.51 -16.73
CA LEU A 18 -11.34 -13.07 -16.76
C LEU A 18 -10.07 -12.23 -16.56
N ASP A 19 -8.89 -12.79 -16.78
CA ASP A 19 -7.57 -12.17 -16.64
C ASP A 19 -7.28 -11.65 -15.23
N ARG A 20 -7.92 -12.22 -14.18
CA ARG A 20 -7.66 -11.87 -12.78
C ARG A 20 -6.57 -12.76 -12.22
N LEU A 21 -5.66 -12.19 -11.44
CA LEU A 21 -4.53 -12.88 -10.84
C LEU A 21 -5.00 -14.01 -9.91
N LEU A 22 -4.54 -15.24 -10.16
CA LEU A 22 -4.71 -16.37 -9.24
C LEU A 22 -3.45 -16.60 -8.42
N ASN A 23 -2.31 -16.75 -9.08
CA ASN A 23 -1.06 -16.99 -8.38
C ASN A 23 0.04 -16.10 -8.95
N ALA A 24 0.81 -15.52 -8.07
CA ALA A 24 2.09 -14.90 -8.38
C ALA A 24 3.16 -15.65 -7.61
N THR A 25 3.69 -16.69 -8.23
CA THR A 25 4.74 -17.52 -7.63
C THR A 25 6.07 -16.79 -7.72
N TYR A 26 6.61 -16.41 -6.57
CA TYR A 26 7.93 -15.79 -6.48
C TYR A 26 9.01 -16.78 -6.89
N GLY A 27 10.07 -16.27 -7.46
CA GLY A 27 11.26 -17.07 -7.72
C GLY A 27 12.53 -16.25 -7.84
N GLU A 28 13.62 -16.93 -7.67
CA GLU A 28 14.97 -16.39 -7.82
C GLU A 28 15.71 -17.14 -8.94
N THR A 29 16.92 -16.64 -9.30
CA THR A 29 17.74 -17.11 -10.44
C THR A 29 17.20 -16.68 -11.80
N ALA A 30 17.95 -16.92 -12.88
CA ALA A 30 17.57 -16.53 -14.23
C ALA A 30 16.25 -17.17 -14.72
N GLY A 31 15.93 -18.37 -14.22
CA GLY A 31 14.69 -19.09 -14.55
C GLY A 31 13.52 -18.82 -13.62
N ILE A 32 13.67 -17.98 -12.59
CA ILE A 32 12.67 -17.74 -11.54
C ILE A 32 12.12 -19.09 -11.01
N SER A 33 13.02 -20.01 -10.67
CA SER A 33 12.68 -21.42 -10.40
C SER A 33 12.98 -21.87 -8.98
N THR A 34 13.63 -21.03 -8.17
CA THR A 34 14.01 -21.34 -6.78
C THR A 34 13.33 -20.44 -5.78
N ASN A 35 13.20 -20.89 -4.55
CA ASN A 35 12.70 -20.10 -3.42
C ASN A 35 11.24 -19.59 -3.56
N ALA A 36 10.35 -20.41 -4.15
CA ALA A 36 8.96 -20.06 -4.47
C ALA A 36 8.13 -19.58 -3.26
N ASN A 37 8.38 -20.12 -2.07
CA ASN A 37 7.65 -19.75 -0.83
C ASN A 37 8.27 -18.61 -0.04
N ARG A 38 9.19 -17.85 -0.65
CA ARG A 38 9.76 -16.69 0.06
C ARG A 38 8.82 -15.49 0.05
N PHE A 39 8.24 -15.17 -1.11
CA PHE A 39 7.43 -13.95 -1.28
C PHE A 39 6.30 -14.13 -2.32
N SER A 40 5.71 -15.31 -2.41
CA SER A 40 4.57 -15.55 -3.29
C SER A 40 3.30 -14.87 -2.74
N GLU A 41 2.43 -14.44 -3.65
CA GLU A 41 1.11 -13.89 -3.33
C GLU A 41 0.06 -14.58 -4.21
N ASN A 42 -0.97 -15.16 -3.59
CA ASN A 42 -1.97 -15.97 -4.28
C ASN A 42 -3.37 -15.52 -3.88
N VAL A 43 -4.24 -15.35 -4.86
CA VAL A 43 -5.68 -15.13 -4.61
C VAL A 43 -6.39 -16.46 -4.66
N THR A 44 -6.96 -16.90 -3.56
CA THR A 44 -7.58 -18.22 -3.44
C THR A 44 -9.04 -18.25 -3.91
N GLY A 45 -9.62 -17.09 -4.23
CA GLY A 45 -10.94 -17.03 -4.83
C GLY A 45 -11.43 -15.58 -5.01
N TYR A 46 -12.35 -15.45 -5.97
CA TYR A 46 -13.12 -14.24 -6.26
C TYR A 46 -14.62 -14.55 -6.18
N ASP A 47 -15.41 -13.53 -5.88
CA ASP A 47 -16.84 -13.60 -6.14
C ASP A 47 -17.17 -13.21 -7.60
N LYS A 48 -18.48 -13.20 -7.94
CA LYS A 48 -18.94 -12.88 -9.29
C LYS A 48 -18.64 -11.45 -9.71
N ASN A 49 -18.50 -10.52 -8.76
CA ASN A 49 -18.18 -9.11 -9.01
C ASN A 49 -16.65 -8.84 -9.00
N GLY A 50 -15.84 -9.89 -8.80
CA GLY A 50 -14.40 -9.74 -8.73
C GLY A 50 -13.89 -9.26 -7.37
N ASN A 51 -14.69 -9.30 -6.30
CA ASN A 51 -14.13 -9.10 -4.96
C ASN A 51 -13.25 -10.28 -4.58
N ILE A 52 -12.08 -9.99 -4.02
CA ILE A 52 -11.20 -11.01 -3.44
C ILE A 52 -11.90 -11.67 -2.26
N LYS A 53 -11.97 -13.00 -2.24
CA LYS A 53 -12.55 -13.81 -1.18
C LYS A 53 -11.49 -14.46 -0.28
N GLY A 54 -10.28 -14.59 -0.78
CA GLY A 54 -9.16 -15.07 -0.02
C GLY A 54 -7.83 -14.71 -0.64
N LEU A 55 -6.83 -14.46 0.20
CA LEU A 55 -5.51 -14.01 -0.19
C LEU A 55 -4.46 -14.69 0.70
N GLN A 56 -3.44 -15.25 0.09
CA GLN A 56 -2.31 -15.83 0.79
C GLN A 56 -1.04 -15.07 0.44
N ARG A 57 -0.22 -14.74 1.44
CA ARG A 57 1.13 -14.21 1.26
C ARG A 57 2.15 -15.06 1.98
N TYR A 58 3.24 -15.30 1.28
CA TYR A 58 4.44 -15.87 1.84
C TYR A 58 5.47 -14.76 2.06
N GLY A 59 6.25 -14.86 3.12
CA GLY A 59 7.27 -13.87 3.42
C GLY A 59 8.25 -14.35 4.46
N GLN A 60 9.09 -13.44 4.91
CA GLN A 60 10.11 -13.74 5.91
C GLN A 60 9.48 -13.84 7.30
N THR A 61 9.68 -14.95 7.98
CA THR A 61 9.20 -15.27 9.33
C THR A 61 10.31 -15.27 10.38
N GLY A 62 11.56 -15.10 9.95
CA GLY A 62 12.75 -15.03 10.80
C GLY A 62 13.97 -14.64 9.99
N ALA A 63 15.13 -14.48 10.59
CA ALA A 63 16.36 -14.02 9.94
C ALA A 63 16.72 -14.81 8.66
N SER A 64 16.43 -16.11 8.62
CA SER A 64 16.63 -16.99 7.46
C SER A 64 15.45 -17.90 7.19
N ALA A 65 14.31 -17.66 7.87
CA ALA A 65 13.11 -18.46 7.75
C ALA A 65 12.08 -17.75 6.88
N TYR A 66 11.37 -18.52 6.05
CA TYR A 66 10.30 -18.04 5.17
C TYR A 66 9.10 -18.98 5.28
N GLY A 67 7.91 -18.44 5.17
CA GLY A 67 6.68 -19.20 5.30
C GLY A 67 5.45 -18.38 5.00
N LEU A 68 4.29 -18.96 5.27
CA LEU A 68 3.00 -18.31 5.13
C LEU A 68 2.87 -17.21 6.20
N LEU A 69 2.67 -15.96 5.76
CA LEU A 69 2.44 -14.80 6.62
C LEU A 69 0.94 -14.51 6.78
N ASP A 70 0.20 -14.61 5.69
CA ASP A 70 -1.23 -14.33 5.66
C ASP A 70 -1.96 -15.49 4.99
N ASN A 71 -3.10 -15.87 5.55
CA ASN A 71 -4.09 -16.75 4.92
C ASN A 71 -5.49 -16.17 5.18
N LEU A 72 -5.78 -15.11 4.43
CA LEU A 72 -6.92 -14.25 4.66
C LEU A 72 -8.20 -14.83 4.06
N THR A 73 -9.29 -14.72 4.81
CA THR A 73 -10.66 -14.96 4.33
C THR A 73 -11.45 -13.66 4.46
N PHE A 74 -12.06 -13.22 3.35
CA PHE A 74 -12.81 -11.98 3.27
C PHE A 74 -14.31 -12.24 3.36
N THR A 75 -14.96 -11.66 4.35
CA THR A 75 -16.41 -11.63 4.48
C THR A 75 -16.93 -10.29 3.96
N LEU A 76 -17.85 -10.33 3.02
CA LEU A 76 -18.36 -9.16 2.30
C LEU A 76 -19.87 -9.03 2.50
N ASN A 77 -20.34 -7.79 2.54
CA ASN A 77 -21.75 -7.42 2.37
C ASN A 77 -21.88 -6.68 1.03
N GLY A 78 -22.37 -7.38 0.00
CA GLY A 78 -22.25 -6.90 -1.39
C GLY A 78 -20.78 -6.73 -1.78
N ASN A 79 -20.38 -5.53 -2.16
CA ASN A 79 -18.99 -5.21 -2.48
C ASN A 79 -18.19 -4.63 -1.29
N GLN A 80 -18.86 -4.35 -0.17
CA GLN A 80 -18.26 -3.79 1.02
C GLN A 80 -17.66 -4.89 1.89
N LEU A 81 -16.45 -4.65 2.39
CA LEU A 81 -15.79 -5.56 3.32
C LEU A 81 -16.45 -5.44 4.70
N SER A 82 -16.77 -6.57 5.32
CA SER A 82 -17.35 -6.62 6.65
C SER A 82 -16.35 -7.15 7.68
N ARG A 83 -15.55 -8.15 7.29
CA ARG A 83 -14.58 -8.79 8.16
C ARG A 83 -13.45 -9.42 7.32
N VAL A 84 -12.26 -9.50 7.90
CA VAL A 84 -11.13 -10.29 7.41
C VAL A 84 -10.63 -11.18 8.52
N ASP A 85 -10.62 -12.47 8.29
CA ASP A 85 -10.02 -13.46 9.18
C ASP A 85 -8.67 -13.88 8.63
N ASP A 86 -7.65 -13.91 9.47
CA ASP A 86 -6.37 -14.53 9.15
C ASP A 86 -6.24 -15.85 9.91
N ALA A 87 -6.08 -16.94 9.19
CA ALA A 87 -5.87 -18.27 9.78
C ALA A 87 -4.41 -18.48 10.25
N VAL A 88 -3.54 -17.50 10.04
CA VAL A 88 -2.13 -17.58 10.43
C VAL A 88 -1.85 -16.54 11.52
N SER A 89 -1.17 -16.94 12.57
CA SER A 89 -0.71 -16.06 13.63
C SER A 89 0.78 -15.68 13.51
N THR A 90 1.39 -15.95 12.37
CA THR A 90 2.81 -15.70 12.13
C THR A 90 3.05 -14.20 12.01
N VAL A 91 4.00 -13.69 12.80
CA VAL A 91 4.42 -12.29 12.70
C VAL A 91 5.43 -12.15 11.58
N ALA A 92 5.24 -11.19 10.69
CA ALA A 92 6.22 -10.86 9.65
C ALA A 92 7.54 -10.38 10.29
N TYR A 93 8.65 -10.88 9.75
CA TYR A 93 9.99 -10.46 10.17
C TYR A 93 10.46 -9.28 9.34
N GLY A 94 11.04 -8.27 9.99
CA GLY A 94 11.58 -7.09 9.30
C GLY A 94 10.50 -6.18 8.70
N THR A 95 10.69 -5.77 7.46
CA THR A 95 9.87 -4.77 6.75
C THR A 95 8.83 -5.39 5.81
N ASN A 96 8.43 -6.64 6.03
CA ASN A 96 7.46 -7.29 5.16
C ASN A 96 6.04 -6.80 5.48
N THR A 97 5.28 -6.47 4.44
CA THR A 97 3.84 -6.23 4.57
C THR A 97 3.14 -7.54 4.92
N ALA A 98 2.45 -7.55 6.04
CA ALA A 98 1.50 -8.58 6.42
C ALA A 98 0.22 -7.92 6.91
N PHE A 99 -0.88 -8.65 6.85
CA PHE A 99 -2.14 -8.20 7.45
C PHE A 99 -1.99 -8.22 8.99
N VAL A 100 -2.52 -7.19 9.64
CA VAL A 100 -2.60 -7.14 11.09
C VAL A 100 -4.04 -7.46 11.49
N ASN A 101 -4.26 -8.63 12.05
CA ASN A 101 -5.56 -9.02 12.60
C ASN A 101 -5.73 -8.38 13.99
N GLY A 102 -6.05 -7.09 14.02
CA GLY A 102 -6.20 -6.29 15.23
C GLY A 102 -7.58 -6.42 15.90
N ALA A 103 -8.54 -7.02 15.19
CA ALA A 103 -9.90 -7.24 15.67
C ALA A 103 -10.39 -8.64 15.26
N SER A 104 -11.30 -9.20 16.05
CA SER A 104 -11.91 -10.51 15.78
C SER A 104 -13.43 -10.48 16.00
N ALA A 105 -14.06 -9.37 15.62
CA ALA A 105 -15.49 -9.13 15.84
C ALA A 105 -16.26 -8.99 14.52
N ALA A 106 -17.56 -9.24 14.52
CA ALA A 106 -18.41 -8.88 13.40
C ALA A 106 -18.40 -7.34 13.22
N GLY A 107 -18.33 -6.87 11.95
CA GLY A 107 -18.37 -5.44 11.65
C GLY A 107 -17.05 -4.71 11.96
N GLU A 108 -15.93 -5.34 11.66
CA GLU A 108 -14.59 -4.72 11.73
C GLU A 108 -14.48 -3.52 10.81
N TYR A 109 -15.20 -3.57 9.69
CA TYR A 109 -15.26 -2.52 8.69
C TYR A 109 -16.67 -1.93 8.63
N ALA A 110 -16.77 -0.63 8.44
CA ALA A 110 -18.04 0.07 8.21
C ALA A 110 -17.87 1.07 7.06
N TYR A 111 -19.00 1.43 6.44
CA TYR A 111 -19.04 2.34 5.31
C TYR A 111 -20.19 3.34 5.45
N ASP A 112 -20.01 4.52 4.88
CA ASP A 112 -21.09 5.50 4.76
C ASP A 112 -22.04 5.17 3.57
N ALA A 113 -23.05 6.02 3.38
CA ALA A 113 -24.03 5.85 2.30
C ALA A 113 -23.42 6.01 0.89
N ASN A 114 -22.27 6.66 0.78
CA ASN A 114 -21.53 6.83 -0.48
C ASN A 114 -20.58 5.65 -0.75
N GLY A 115 -20.49 4.69 0.18
CA GLY A 115 -19.58 3.56 0.09
C GLY A 115 -18.13 3.89 0.46
N ASN A 116 -17.90 4.96 1.21
CA ASN A 116 -16.59 5.28 1.76
C ASN A 116 -16.38 4.51 3.06
N LEU A 117 -15.19 3.93 3.25
CA LEU A 117 -14.81 3.24 4.48
C LEU A 117 -14.79 4.22 5.65
N THR A 118 -15.59 3.99 6.69
CA THR A 118 -15.65 4.84 7.89
C THR A 118 -14.98 4.23 9.10
N LYS A 119 -14.68 2.93 9.07
CA LYS A 119 -14.07 2.22 10.18
C LYS A 119 -13.22 1.05 9.68
N ASP A 120 -12.05 0.83 10.30
CA ASP A 120 -11.17 -0.34 10.13
C ASP A 120 -10.54 -0.68 11.48
N LEU A 121 -11.16 -1.61 12.20
CA LEU A 121 -10.70 -1.99 13.54
C LEU A 121 -9.37 -2.75 13.51
N ASN A 122 -9.01 -3.38 12.40
CA ASN A 122 -7.72 -4.07 12.26
C ASN A 122 -6.55 -3.10 12.27
N LYS A 123 -6.75 -1.87 11.78
CA LYS A 123 -5.79 -0.76 11.86
C LYS A 123 -6.03 0.14 13.09
N GLY A 124 -6.96 -0.21 13.98
CA GLY A 124 -7.35 0.63 15.10
C GLY A 124 -8.10 1.89 14.69
N ILE A 125 -8.59 1.99 13.45
CA ILE A 125 -9.34 3.14 12.95
C ILE A 125 -10.77 3.04 13.43
N THR A 126 -11.21 4.03 14.22
CA THR A 126 -12.55 4.10 14.82
C THR A 126 -13.50 4.97 14.01
N ASP A 127 -12.99 5.98 13.28
CA ASP A 127 -13.79 6.87 12.45
C ASP A 127 -12.96 7.43 11.30
N ILE A 128 -13.57 7.54 10.12
CA ILE A 128 -13.04 8.27 8.97
C ILE A 128 -14.11 9.22 8.47
N GLN A 129 -13.81 10.50 8.47
CA GLN A 129 -14.65 11.55 7.91
C GLN A 129 -14.19 11.89 6.48
N TYR A 130 -15.16 12.23 5.64
CA TYR A 130 -14.91 12.55 4.24
C TYR A 130 -15.41 13.96 3.90
N ASN A 131 -14.77 14.59 2.93
CA ASN A 131 -15.24 15.84 2.34
C ASN A 131 -16.24 15.56 1.20
N VAL A 132 -16.76 16.63 0.58
CA VAL A 132 -17.74 16.55 -0.52
C VAL A 132 -17.21 15.86 -1.79
N LEU A 133 -15.90 15.64 -1.90
CA LEU A 133 -15.24 14.92 -3.00
C LEU A 133 -15.04 13.43 -2.68
N ASN A 134 -15.57 12.94 -1.55
CA ASN A 134 -15.32 11.61 -1.02
C ASN A 134 -13.82 11.33 -0.76
N LEU A 135 -13.04 12.37 -0.41
CA LEU A 135 -11.67 12.24 0.06
C LEU A 135 -11.65 12.27 1.58
N PRO A 136 -10.87 11.41 2.26
CA PRO A 136 -10.83 11.40 3.73
C PRO A 136 -10.30 12.74 4.25
N SER A 137 -11.04 13.37 5.14
CA SER A 137 -10.64 14.63 5.79
C SER A 137 -9.99 14.39 7.14
N THR A 138 -10.46 13.36 7.87
CA THR A 138 -9.90 12.98 9.17
C THR A 138 -9.98 11.48 9.35
N VAL A 139 -8.88 10.88 9.80
CA VAL A 139 -8.82 9.48 10.26
C VAL A 139 -8.53 9.51 11.76
N SER A 140 -9.40 8.88 12.55
CA SER A 140 -9.30 8.81 14.01
C SER A 140 -8.97 7.38 14.46
N PHE A 141 -8.03 7.26 15.38
CA PHE A 141 -7.58 5.98 15.90
C PHE A 141 -8.05 5.76 17.35
N SER A 142 -8.12 4.51 17.78
CA SER A 142 -8.59 4.11 19.12
C SER A 142 -7.71 4.61 20.26
N ASP A 143 -6.46 4.96 20.00
CA ASP A 143 -5.53 5.54 20.97
C ASP A 143 -5.64 7.07 21.08
N GLY A 144 -6.57 7.70 20.34
CA GLY A 144 -6.76 9.14 20.27
C GLY A 144 -5.86 9.86 19.25
N SER A 145 -5.02 9.14 18.53
CA SER A 145 -4.25 9.68 17.41
C SER A 145 -5.16 10.08 16.25
N THR A 146 -4.75 11.07 15.46
CA THR A 146 -5.50 11.52 14.29
C THR A 146 -4.58 11.84 13.12
N ILE A 147 -5.08 11.59 11.90
CA ILE A 147 -4.50 12.10 10.66
C ILE A 147 -5.55 12.98 9.99
N THR A 148 -5.20 14.23 9.71
CA THR A 148 -6.12 15.19 9.09
C THR A 148 -5.55 15.64 7.76
N TYR A 149 -6.38 15.62 6.71
CA TYR A 149 -6.01 16.02 5.37
C TYR A 149 -6.73 17.31 4.96
N THR A 150 -6.02 18.18 4.25
CA THR A 150 -6.60 19.38 3.61
C THR A 150 -6.39 19.25 2.10
N TYR A 151 -7.46 19.50 1.35
CA TYR A 151 -7.45 19.42 -0.11
C TYR A 151 -7.88 20.76 -0.73
N GLY A 152 -7.39 21.02 -1.93
CA GLY A 152 -7.95 22.02 -2.82
C GLY A 152 -9.32 21.63 -3.33
N ALA A 153 -10.02 22.56 -3.98
CA ALA A 153 -11.35 22.33 -4.56
C ALA A 153 -11.32 21.28 -5.70
N ASP A 154 -10.17 21.06 -6.31
CA ASP A 154 -9.91 20.07 -7.36
C ASP A 154 -9.55 18.68 -6.81
N GLY A 155 -9.44 18.54 -5.47
CA GLY A 155 -9.03 17.30 -4.81
C GLY A 155 -7.52 17.15 -4.64
N THR A 156 -6.71 18.14 -5.03
CA THR A 156 -5.27 18.13 -4.78
C THR A 156 -4.99 18.19 -3.29
N LYS A 157 -4.21 17.25 -2.77
CA LYS A 157 -3.79 17.24 -1.36
C LYS A 157 -2.81 18.39 -1.10
N LEU A 158 -3.16 19.25 -0.15
CA LEU A 158 -2.38 20.45 0.21
C LEU A 158 -1.64 20.28 1.54
N ARG A 159 -2.24 19.55 2.48
CA ARG A 159 -1.66 19.35 3.81
C ARG A 159 -2.10 18.06 4.43
N THR A 160 -1.20 17.42 5.18
CA THR A 160 -1.50 16.35 6.13
C THR A 160 -0.96 16.73 7.49
N VAL A 161 -1.78 16.56 8.52
CA VAL A 161 -1.38 16.77 9.93
C VAL A 161 -1.53 15.43 10.66
N TYR A 162 -0.44 14.95 11.21
CA TYR A 162 -0.38 13.76 12.06
C TYR A 162 -0.30 14.19 13.52
N LYS A 163 -1.30 13.84 14.32
CA LYS A 163 -1.27 14.01 15.77
C LYS A 163 -1.19 12.62 16.40
N ILE A 164 -0.01 12.21 16.83
CA ILE A 164 0.26 10.89 17.39
C ILE A 164 0.79 11.07 18.81
N GLY A 165 -0.01 10.69 19.80
CA GLY A 165 0.24 11.01 21.19
C GLY A 165 0.34 12.52 21.41
N SER A 166 1.47 12.99 21.95
CA SER A 166 1.77 14.43 22.14
C SER A 166 2.49 15.08 20.95
N THR A 167 2.85 14.30 19.94
CA THR A 167 3.62 14.80 18.79
C THR A 167 2.70 15.18 17.65
N THR A 168 2.92 16.39 17.10
CA THR A 168 2.25 16.84 15.88
C THR A 168 3.29 17.02 14.78
N THR A 169 3.05 16.39 13.63
CA THR A 169 3.87 16.55 12.42
C THR A 169 2.97 17.05 11.30
N THR A 170 3.38 18.09 10.61
CA THR A 170 2.65 18.67 9.48
C THR A 170 3.46 18.47 8.21
N THR A 171 2.84 17.97 7.16
CA THR A 171 3.39 17.91 5.81
C THR A 171 2.57 18.83 4.91
N ASP A 172 3.20 19.79 4.26
CA ASP A 172 2.59 20.67 3.27
C ASP A 172 3.07 20.30 1.86
N TYR A 173 2.14 20.27 0.92
CA TYR A 173 2.37 19.93 -0.48
C TYR A 173 2.19 21.19 -1.34
N CYS A 174 3.29 21.80 -1.73
CA CYS A 174 3.32 23.04 -2.53
C CYS A 174 3.79 22.72 -3.96
N GLY A 175 2.91 22.15 -4.76
CA GLY A 175 3.27 21.59 -6.06
C GLY A 175 4.23 20.42 -5.89
N ASN A 176 5.45 20.55 -6.41
CA ASN A 176 6.50 19.54 -6.28
C ASN A 176 7.43 19.73 -5.06
N VAL A 177 7.19 20.76 -4.24
CA VAL A 177 7.97 21.01 -3.02
C VAL A 177 7.19 20.51 -1.80
N ILE A 178 7.79 19.62 -1.04
CA ILE A 178 7.23 19.07 0.18
C ILE A 178 7.91 19.74 1.38
N TYR A 179 7.10 20.23 2.29
CA TYR A 179 7.55 20.80 3.57
C TYR A 179 7.19 19.84 4.70
N GLU A 180 8.02 19.79 5.72
CA GLU A 180 7.71 19.15 6.99
C GLU A 180 7.90 20.15 8.12
N ASN A 181 6.84 20.36 8.90
CA ASN A 181 6.83 21.36 10.00
C ASN A 181 7.30 22.76 9.56
N GLY A 182 6.87 23.18 8.36
CA GLY A 182 7.21 24.48 7.79
C GLY A 182 8.62 24.58 7.18
N THR A 183 9.41 23.50 7.21
CA THR A 183 10.75 23.46 6.60
C THR A 183 10.71 22.69 5.29
N GLN A 184 11.33 23.22 4.23
CA GLN A 184 11.49 22.50 2.96
C GLN A 184 12.24 21.19 3.17
N LYS A 185 11.63 20.10 2.70
CA LYS A 185 12.18 18.75 2.88
C LYS A 185 12.62 18.14 1.57
N LEU A 186 11.71 18.08 0.60
CA LEU A 186 11.94 17.45 -0.69
C LEU A 186 11.48 18.38 -1.83
N LEU A 187 12.23 18.39 -2.92
CA LEU A 187 11.78 18.86 -4.22
C LEU A 187 11.66 17.64 -5.13
N LEU A 188 10.43 17.30 -5.51
CA LEU A 188 10.15 16.16 -6.38
C LEU A 188 10.47 16.49 -7.84
N THR A 189 11.06 15.55 -8.56
CA THR A 189 11.38 15.63 -9.98
C THR A 189 10.87 14.38 -10.71
N GLU A 190 10.88 14.35 -12.03
CA GLU A 190 10.50 13.17 -12.81
C GLU A 190 11.45 11.99 -12.55
N GLU A 191 12.74 12.29 -12.34
CA GLU A 191 13.80 11.30 -12.16
C GLU A 191 13.99 10.86 -10.70
N GLY A 192 13.38 11.58 -9.73
CA GLY A 192 13.58 11.29 -8.32
C GLY A 192 13.23 12.48 -7.42
N TYR A 193 14.18 12.91 -6.58
CA TYR A 193 13.98 14.07 -5.72
C TYR A 193 15.31 14.73 -5.33
N ILE A 194 15.20 15.97 -4.88
CA ILE A 194 16.31 16.68 -4.21
C ILE A 194 15.96 16.76 -2.72
N ASN A 195 16.84 16.26 -1.88
CA ASN A 195 16.74 16.50 -0.44
C ASN A 195 17.16 17.96 -0.17
N LEU A 196 16.27 18.73 0.45
CA LEU A 196 16.49 20.15 0.75
C LEU A 196 16.92 20.38 2.20
N THR A 197 17.00 19.33 3.03
CA THR A 197 17.47 19.44 4.41
C THR A 197 18.99 19.38 4.46
N GLY A 198 19.63 20.40 5.06
CA GLY A 198 21.09 20.48 5.12
C GLY A 198 21.73 20.76 3.75
N THR A 199 22.79 20.02 3.42
CA THR A 199 23.39 20.09 2.07
C THR A 199 22.47 19.43 1.06
N GLN A 200 22.09 20.19 0.00
CA GLN A 200 21.23 19.68 -1.05
C GLN A 200 21.86 18.47 -1.75
N GLN A 201 21.07 17.39 -1.88
CA GLN A 201 21.50 16.14 -2.50
C GLN A 201 20.46 15.68 -3.51
N TYR A 202 20.93 15.32 -4.70
CA TYR A 202 20.09 14.71 -5.75
C TYR A 202 19.97 13.20 -5.53
N HIS A 203 18.74 12.71 -5.67
CA HIS A 203 18.40 11.29 -5.57
C HIS A 203 17.64 10.88 -6.81
N TYR A 204 17.94 9.71 -7.33
CA TYR A 204 17.36 9.18 -8.56
C TYR A 204 16.61 7.87 -8.28
N TYR A 205 15.48 7.70 -8.93
CA TYR A 205 14.68 6.48 -8.88
C TYR A 205 15.03 5.55 -10.02
N LEU A 206 15.37 4.32 -9.73
CA LEU A 206 15.37 3.24 -10.70
C LEU A 206 14.02 2.52 -10.58
N LYS A 207 13.18 2.74 -11.59
CA LYS A 207 11.81 2.22 -11.64
C LYS A 207 11.74 0.94 -12.46
N ASP A 208 10.77 0.08 -12.16
CA ASP A 208 10.40 -1.03 -13.04
C ASP A 208 9.36 -0.58 -14.08
N HIS A 209 8.89 -1.53 -14.90
CA HIS A 209 7.93 -1.26 -15.99
C HIS A 209 6.56 -0.74 -15.53
N GLN A 210 6.21 -0.93 -14.26
CA GLN A 210 4.97 -0.42 -13.65
C GLN A 210 5.16 0.95 -12.98
N GLY A 211 6.37 1.52 -13.02
CA GLY A 211 6.70 2.77 -12.34
C GLY A 211 6.95 2.61 -10.84
N ASN A 212 7.15 1.37 -10.35
CA ASN A 212 7.50 1.13 -8.97
C ASN A 212 8.92 1.61 -8.66
N ASN A 213 9.13 2.38 -7.62
CA ASN A 213 10.45 2.81 -7.19
C ASN A 213 11.20 1.63 -6.56
N ARG A 214 12.06 0.98 -7.35
CA ARG A 214 12.80 -0.24 -6.93
C ARG A 214 14.08 0.08 -6.20
N VAL A 215 14.77 1.15 -6.61
CA VAL A 215 16.04 1.57 -6.02
C VAL A 215 16.09 3.09 -5.96
N VAL A 216 16.61 3.63 -4.88
CA VAL A 216 16.99 5.04 -4.76
C VAL A 216 18.51 5.09 -4.68
N ILE A 217 19.12 5.88 -5.58
CA ILE A 217 20.54 6.16 -5.56
C ILE A 217 20.76 7.66 -5.35
N ASN A 218 21.82 8.03 -4.62
CA ASN A 218 22.20 9.43 -4.50
C ASN A 218 23.06 9.88 -5.69
N GLN A 219 23.39 11.17 -5.74
CA GLN A 219 24.20 11.78 -6.80
C GLN A 219 25.59 11.18 -6.98
N SER A 220 26.10 10.45 -6.00
CA SER A 220 27.39 9.74 -6.06
C SER A 220 27.23 8.30 -6.56
N GLY A 221 26.00 7.87 -6.90
CA GLY A 221 25.70 6.51 -7.34
C GLY A 221 25.56 5.50 -6.20
N THR A 222 25.57 5.95 -4.95
CA THR A 222 25.38 5.05 -3.79
C THR A 222 23.91 4.67 -3.67
N VAL A 223 23.65 3.37 -3.51
CA VAL A 223 22.30 2.85 -3.25
C VAL A 223 21.93 3.16 -1.80
N GLU A 224 20.87 3.92 -1.61
CA GLU A 224 20.37 4.32 -0.28
C GLU A 224 19.09 3.61 0.11
N GLU A 225 18.32 3.18 -0.89
CA GLU A 225 17.09 2.44 -0.65
C GLU A 225 16.87 1.38 -1.73
N THR A 226 16.37 0.22 -1.32
CA THR A 226 15.87 -0.81 -2.24
C THR A 226 14.49 -1.26 -1.78
N ASN A 227 13.56 -1.45 -2.73
CA ASN A 227 12.21 -1.91 -2.46
C ASN A 227 11.85 -3.11 -3.32
N HIS A 228 11.22 -4.09 -2.71
CA HIS A 228 10.58 -5.20 -3.41
C HIS A 228 9.07 -5.15 -3.09
N TYR A 229 8.26 -5.55 -4.06
CA TYR A 229 6.80 -5.48 -3.94
C TYR A 229 6.16 -6.80 -4.27
N TYR A 230 5.15 -7.17 -3.47
CA TYR A 230 4.15 -8.15 -3.89
C TYR A 230 3.36 -7.60 -5.08
N PRO A 231 2.71 -8.46 -5.87
CA PRO A 231 1.89 -8.02 -7.01
C PRO A 231 0.88 -6.93 -6.68
N PHE A 232 0.17 -7.03 -5.56
CA PHE A 232 -0.76 -6.00 -5.09
C PHE A 232 -0.08 -4.83 -4.35
N GLY A 233 1.25 -4.69 -4.42
CA GLY A 233 1.96 -3.50 -3.96
C GLY A 233 2.40 -3.52 -2.51
N GLY A 234 2.14 -4.59 -1.76
CA GLY A 234 2.71 -4.77 -0.43
C GLY A 234 4.23 -4.78 -0.50
N VAL A 235 4.90 -4.10 0.43
CA VAL A 235 6.37 -3.97 0.44
C VAL A 235 7.00 -5.13 1.20
N PHE A 236 8.09 -5.68 0.69
CA PHE A 236 8.92 -6.65 1.40
C PHE A 236 10.41 -6.43 1.15
N GLY A 237 11.24 -6.87 2.10
CA GLY A 237 12.70 -6.85 1.94
C GLY A 237 13.29 -5.47 1.64
N THR A 238 12.69 -4.41 2.17
CA THR A 238 13.15 -3.04 1.99
C THR A 238 14.42 -2.79 2.79
N THR A 239 15.37 -2.10 2.17
CA THR A 239 16.53 -1.52 2.85
C THR A 239 16.49 -0.01 2.68
N GLY A 240 16.76 0.73 3.75
CA GLY A 240 16.57 2.18 3.78
C GLY A 240 15.08 2.57 3.83
N ASN A 241 14.82 3.83 4.03
CA ASN A 241 13.48 4.45 3.96
C ASN A 241 13.66 5.96 3.83
N THR A 242 14.20 6.40 2.70
CA THR A 242 14.64 7.78 2.49
C THR A 242 13.52 8.68 2.02
N GLN A 243 12.45 8.10 1.49
CA GLN A 243 11.31 8.82 0.90
C GLN A 243 10.04 7.95 0.89
N PRO A 244 8.81 8.54 0.83
CA PRO A 244 7.56 7.79 0.94
C PRO A 244 7.03 7.22 -0.40
N TYR A 245 7.57 7.62 -1.56
CA TYR A 245 7.04 7.24 -2.87
C TYR A 245 7.52 5.85 -3.26
N LYS A 246 6.61 4.87 -3.34
CA LYS A 246 6.94 3.44 -3.48
C LYS A 246 6.30 2.81 -4.72
N TYR A 247 5.28 1.97 -4.52
CA TYR A 247 4.55 1.25 -5.56
C TYR A 247 3.83 2.21 -6.52
N ASN A 248 3.99 2.01 -7.83
CA ASN A 248 3.55 2.91 -8.91
C ASN A 248 3.97 4.38 -8.72
N GLY A 249 5.05 4.63 -7.95
CA GLY A 249 5.47 5.97 -7.60
C GLY A 249 4.51 6.71 -6.65
N LYS A 250 3.56 6.02 -6.03
CA LYS A 250 2.57 6.61 -5.13
C LYS A 250 3.12 6.76 -3.72
N GLU A 251 2.68 7.80 -3.02
CA GLU A 251 3.02 8.04 -1.63
C GLU A 251 2.40 6.98 -0.73
N LEU A 252 3.23 6.27 0.03
CA LEU A 252 2.82 5.32 1.06
C LEU A 252 2.82 6.02 2.40
N ASP A 253 1.65 6.20 2.98
CA ASP A 253 1.50 6.71 4.34
C ASP A 253 1.58 5.55 5.34
N THR A 254 2.68 5.48 6.07
CA THR A 254 2.94 4.44 7.08
C THR A 254 2.67 4.90 8.51
N LYS A 255 2.28 6.18 8.69
CA LYS A 255 2.05 6.74 10.03
C LYS A 255 0.92 6.01 10.74
N GLN A 256 1.10 5.74 12.01
CA GLN A 256 0.14 5.03 12.88
C GLN A 256 -0.32 3.68 12.31
N GLY A 257 0.51 3.02 11.49
CA GLY A 257 0.17 1.74 10.87
C GLY A 257 -0.87 1.83 9.74
N LEU A 258 -1.14 3.02 9.21
CA LEU A 258 -2.13 3.23 8.16
C LEU A 258 -1.82 2.39 6.91
N ASN A 259 -0.58 2.47 6.41
CA ASN A 259 -0.06 1.72 5.27
C ASN A 259 -0.94 1.80 4.01
N TRP A 260 -1.46 2.99 3.73
CA TRP A 260 -2.25 3.26 2.53
C TRP A 260 -1.43 4.02 1.49
N TYR A 261 -1.62 3.66 0.23
CA TYR A 261 -1.12 4.43 -0.91
C TYR A 261 -2.10 5.50 -1.32
N ASP A 262 -1.61 6.72 -1.52
CA ASP A 262 -2.41 7.83 -2.04
C ASP A 262 -2.41 7.81 -3.58
N TYR A 263 -3.55 7.45 -4.16
CA TYR A 263 -3.78 7.49 -5.62
C TYR A 263 -4.46 8.80 -6.07
N GLY A 264 -4.52 9.82 -5.20
CA GLY A 264 -5.19 11.10 -5.44
C GLY A 264 -6.69 11.01 -5.23
N ALA A 265 -7.42 10.37 -6.14
CA ALA A 265 -8.87 10.22 -6.01
C ALA A 265 -9.31 9.21 -4.94
N ARG A 266 -8.44 8.28 -4.56
CA ARG A 266 -8.73 7.19 -3.60
C ARG A 266 -7.47 6.79 -2.84
N HIS A 267 -7.66 6.26 -1.63
CA HIS A 267 -6.61 5.56 -0.91
C HIS A 267 -6.70 4.05 -1.16
N TYR A 268 -5.54 3.42 -1.33
CA TYR A 268 -5.40 2.01 -1.65
C TYR A 268 -4.71 1.25 -0.51
N ASP A 269 -5.32 0.16 -0.07
CA ASP A 269 -4.74 -0.75 0.92
C ASP A 269 -4.14 -1.97 0.24
N ALA A 270 -2.82 -2.02 0.17
CA ALA A 270 -2.09 -3.13 -0.45
C ALA A 270 -2.17 -4.43 0.37
N ALA A 271 -2.42 -4.36 1.68
CA ALA A 271 -2.61 -5.54 2.52
C ALA A 271 -3.90 -6.29 2.15
N LEU A 272 -4.91 -5.57 1.67
CA LEU A 272 -6.20 -6.10 1.27
C LEU A 272 -6.39 -6.18 -0.26
N GLY A 273 -5.49 -5.56 -1.05
CA GLY A 273 -5.58 -5.52 -2.51
C GLY A 273 -6.78 -4.70 -3.03
N ARG A 274 -7.24 -3.68 -2.27
CA ARG A 274 -8.46 -2.93 -2.62
C ARG A 274 -8.39 -1.46 -2.23
N PHE A 275 -9.23 -0.64 -2.87
CA PHE A 275 -9.46 0.74 -2.49
C PHE A 275 -10.38 0.85 -1.28
N THR A 276 -10.25 1.95 -0.52
CA THR A 276 -11.06 2.26 0.66
C THR A 276 -12.41 2.89 0.34
N THR A 277 -12.58 3.42 -0.87
CA THR A 277 -13.79 4.10 -1.34
C THR A 277 -14.23 3.57 -2.70
N ASN A 278 -15.51 3.78 -3.04
CA ASN A 278 -16.05 3.47 -4.36
C ASN A 278 -15.32 4.22 -5.47
N ASP A 279 -15.17 3.57 -6.62
CA ASP A 279 -14.76 4.24 -7.85
C ASP A 279 -15.85 5.24 -8.27
N ARG A 280 -15.46 6.50 -8.54
CA ARG A 280 -16.39 7.51 -9.07
C ARG A 280 -17.00 7.14 -10.42
N PHE A 281 -16.37 6.20 -11.15
CA PHE A 281 -16.85 5.67 -12.41
C PHE A 281 -17.45 4.26 -12.29
N ALA A 282 -17.79 3.80 -11.08
CA ALA A 282 -18.35 2.47 -10.85
C ALA A 282 -19.54 2.15 -11.77
N GLU A 283 -20.39 3.14 -12.05
CA GLU A 283 -21.54 3.00 -12.97
C GLU A 283 -21.15 2.66 -14.42
N LYS A 284 -19.90 2.90 -14.83
CA LYS A 284 -19.38 2.49 -16.14
C LYS A 284 -18.86 1.05 -16.16
N TYR A 285 -18.59 0.49 -14.98
CA TYR A 285 -17.94 -0.81 -14.80
C TYR A 285 -18.72 -1.70 -13.83
N TYR A 286 -20.05 -1.75 -13.97
CA TYR A 286 -20.93 -2.49 -13.05
C TYR A 286 -20.75 -4.01 -13.05
N SER A 287 -19.97 -4.55 -13.98
CA SER A 287 -19.53 -5.96 -13.95
C SER A 287 -18.36 -6.24 -13.01
N MET A 288 -17.79 -5.21 -12.39
CA MET A 288 -16.65 -5.31 -11.48
C MET A 288 -16.94 -4.64 -10.14
N SER A 289 -16.24 -5.09 -9.10
CA SER A 289 -16.32 -4.44 -7.79
C SER A 289 -15.83 -3.00 -7.88
N PRO A 290 -16.57 -2.03 -7.30
CA PRO A 290 -16.13 -0.63 -7.27
C PRO A 290 -14.90 -0.38 -6.40
N TYR A 291 -14.48 -1.37 -5.61
CA TYR A 291 -13.29 -1.28 -4.75
C TYR A 291 -12.06 -1.99 -5.31
N GLN A 292 -12.20 -2.68 -6.43
CA GLN A 292 -11.09 -3.48 -6.99
C GLN A 292 -9.95 -2.60 -7.49
N TYR A 293 -8.73 -3.13 -7.45
CA TYR A 293 -7.53 -2.51 -7.96
C TYR A 293 -7.11 -3.16 -9.28
N GLY A 294 -6.88 -2.35 -10.32
CA GLY A 294 -6.33 -2.81 -11.60
C GLY A 294 -7.08 -3.97 -12.24
N ALA A 295 -8.41 -4.05 -12.11
CA ALA A 295 -9.24 -5.18 -12.55
C ALA A 295 -8.79 -6.53 -11.95
N ASN A 296 -8.13 -6.54 -10.79
CA ASN A 296 -7.45 -7.68 -10.17
C ASN A 296 -6.32 -8.28 -11.02
N SER A 297 -5.76 -7.51 -11.93
CA SER A 297 -4.58 -7.86 -12.75
C SER A 297 -3.47 -6.83 -12.50
N PRO A 298 -2.84 -6.85 -11.32
CA PRO A 298 -1.92 -5.81 -10.86
C PRO A 298 -0.52 -5.89 -11.50
N VAL A 299 -0.23 -6.88 -12.34
CA VAL A 299 1.05 -7.14 -13.00
C VAL A 299 0.90 -7.38 -14.50
#